data_ed998e728baf94cad5a8734b3ca926f8
#
_entry.id   ed998e728baf94cad5a8734b3ca926f8
#
_cell.length_a   1.000
_cell.length_b   1.000
_cell.length_c   1.000
_cell.angle_alpha   90.00
_cell.angle_beta   90.00
_cell.angle_gamma   90.00
#
_symmetry.space_group_name_H-M   'P 1'
#
loop_
_entity.id
_entity.type
_entity.pdbx_description
1 polymer ?
#
loop_
_entity_poly.entity_id
_entity_poly.type
_entity_poly.pdbx_seq_one_letter_code
_entity_poly.pdbx_strand_id
1 'polypeptide(L)'
;MTSQLAVAGRHVLDVVTILERQGYRVNVDILTTACTATQVAMCFVRVKDALRTINPLKLAYILVHPSFFRRQGLRWIETCPKITDETFSDGYGYPLIWLANKKNESEREWMKRHGLLPDGVFFTCYKEAVKNNAEELIDIMGLGKKK
;
A
#
# COMPACT_ATOMS: atom_id res chain seq x y z
N MET A 1 1.98 16.78 0.13
CA MET A 1 1.45 15.43 0.35
C MET A 1 0.46 14.99 -0.71
N THR A 2 -0.55 15.79 -1.06
CA THR A 2 -1.57 15.42 -2.05
C THR A 2 -1.00 15.13 -3.44
N SER A 3 -0.05 15.94 -3.93
CA SER A 3 0.61 15.73 -5.21
C SER A 3 1.47 14.46 -5.26
N GLN A 4 2.14 14.12 -4.17
CA GLN A 4 2.96 12.91 -4.09
C GLN A 4 2.09 11.65 -3.99
N LEU A 5 0.96 11.72 -3.31
CA LEU A 5 0.00 10.61 -3.27
C LEU A 5 -0.56 10.32 -4.67
N ALA A 6 -0.84 11.36 -5.44
CA ALA A 6 -1.27 11.23 -6.83
C ALA A 6 -0.20 10.58 -7.72
N VAL A 7 1.07 10.93 -7.52
CA VAL A 7 2.19 10.31 -8.25
C VAL A 7 2.31 8.84 -7.90
N ALA A 8 2.32 8.49 -6.61
CA ALA A 8 2.39 7.10 -6.16
C ALA A 8 1.22 6.27 -6.69
N GLY A 9 0.01 6.77 -6.59
CA GLY A 9 -1.19 6.11 -7.08
C GLY A 9 -1.17 5.88 -8.59
N ARG A 10 -0.68 6.84 -9.36
CA ARG A 10 -0.51 6.70 -10.81
C ARG A 10 0.50 5.60 -11.15
N HIS A 11 1.64 5.56 -10.47
CA HIS A 11 2.64 4.52 -10.70
C HIS A 11 2.08 3.13 -10.40
N VAL A 12 1.34 2.96 -9.32
CA VAL A 12 0.69 1.68 -8.99
C VAL A 12 -0.37 1.31 -10.02
N LEU A 13 -1.19 2.26 -10.46
CA LEU A 13 -2.18 2.02 -11.52
C LEU A 13 -1.52 1.58 -12.82
N ASP A 14 -0.41 2.20 -13.19
CA ASP A 14 0.36 1.84 -14.38
C ASP A 14 0.96 0.44 -14.25
N VAL A 15 1.47 0.06 -13.08
CA VAL A 15 1.94 -1.31 -12.80
C VAL A 15 0.83 -2.33 -13.06
N VAL A 16 -0.35 -2.10 -12.51
CA VAL A 16 -1.50 -3.01 -12.70
C VAL A 16 -1.86 -3.12 -14.17
N THR A 17 -1.92 -1.99 -14.87
CA THR A 17 -2.26 -1.96 -16.30
C THR A 17 -1.24 -2.71 -17.14
N ILE A 18 0.05 -2.52 -16.90
CA ILE A 18 1.12 -3.21 -17.63
C ILE A 18 1.07 -4.71 -17.38
N LEU A 19 0.96 -5.13 -16.13
CA LEU A 19 0.91 -6.55 -15.76
C LEU A 19 -0.31 -7.26 -16.36
N GLU A 20 -1.48 -6.62 -16.32
CA GLU A 20 -2.70 -7.17 -16.91
C GLU A 20 -2.58 -7.32 -18.43
N ARG A 21 -1.95 -6.37 -19.12
CA ARG A 21 -1.66 -6.48 -20.55
C ARG A 21 -0.66 -7.59 -20.88
N GLN A 22 0.20 -7.95 -19.95
CA GLN A 22 1.14 -9.06 -20.10
C GLN A 22 0.52 -10.42 -19.77
N GLY A 23 -0.76 -10.48 -19.44
CA GLY A 23 -1.49 -11.70 -19.12
C GLY A 23 -1.51 -12.08 -17.66
N TYR A 24 -0.93 -11.27 -16.77
CA TYR A 24 -1.05 -11.47 -15.33
C TYR A 24 -2.45 -11.09 -14.85
N ARG A 25 -2.93 -11.77 -13.85
CA ARG A 25 -4.13 -11.41 -13.11
C ARG A 25 -3.72 -10.82 -11.78
N VAL A 26 -4.10 -9.57 -11.53
CA VAL A 26 -3.59 -8.80 -10.41
C VAL A 26 -4.68 -8.52 -9.40
N ASN A 27 -4.44 -8.91 -8.16
CA ASN A 27 -5.18 -8.41 -7.00
C ASN A 27 -4.48 -7.15 -6.48
N VAL A 28 -5.24 -6.15 -6.10
CA VAL A 28 -4.72 -4.94 -5.45
C VAL A 28 -5.40 -4.77 -4.11
N ASP A 29 -4.58 -4.76 -3.07
CA ASP A 29 -5.01 -4.48 -1.72
C ASP A 29 -4.37 -3.16 -1.24
N ILE A 30 -5.15 -2.35 -0.54
CA ILE A 30 -4.63 -1.20 0.17
C ILE A 30 -4.43 -1.58 1.63
N LEU A 31 -3.25 -1.28 2.13
CA LEU A 31 -2.91 -1.46 3.54
C LEU A 31 -3.04 -0.13 4.26
N THR A 32 -3.90 -0.09 5.26
CA THR A 32 -3.98 0.98 6.24
C THR A 32 -3.41 0.50 7.55
N THR A 33 -2.49 1.26 8.13
CA THR A 33 -1.82 0.90 9.37
C THR A 33 -2.02 1.96 10.44
N ALA A 34 -2.09 1.51 11.68
CA ALA A 34 -2.05 2.36 12.86
C ALA A 34 -1.08 1.79 13.87
N CYS A 35 -0.24 2.64 14.43
CA CYS A 35 0.75 2.25 15.43
C CYS A 35 0.55 3.04 16.72
N THR A 36 0.64 2.33 17.84
CA THR A 36 0.88 2.90 19.16
C THR A 36 2.28 2.48 19.63
N ALA A 37 2.68 2.88 20.81
CA ALA A 37 3.97 2.48 21.39
C ALA A 37 4.11 0.95 21.53
N THR A 38 2.99 0.23 21.69
CA THR A 38 2.96 -1.21 22.00
C THR A 38 2.22 -2.06 21.00
N GLN A 39 1.43 -1.45 20.11
CA GLN A 39 0.54 -2.17 19.19
C GLN A 39 0.67 -1.67 17.75
N VAL A 40 0.52 -2.58 16.81
CA VAL A 40 0.39 -2.28 15.39
C VAL A 40 -0.91 -2.92 14.89
N ALA A 41 -1.77 -2.12 14.31
CA ALA A 41 -2.99 -2.59 13.66
C ALA A 41 -2.87 -2.41 12.14
N MET A 42 -3.23 -3.44 11.39
CA MET A 42 -3.19 -3.44 9.94
C MET A 42 -4.54 -3.83 9.37
N CYS A 43 -5.01 -3.08 8.39
CA CYS A 43 -6.21 -3.38 7.64
C CYS A 43 -5.89 -3.49 6.16
N PHE A 44 -6.17 -4.66 5.59
CA PHE A 44 -6.06 -4.89 4.15
C PHE A 44 -7.45 -4.78 3.52
N VAL A 45 -7.58 -3.91 2.53
CA VAL A 45 -8.82 -3.72 1.79
C VAL A 45 -8.60 -4.10 0.34
N ARG A 46 -9.30 -5.15 -0.13
CA ARG A 46 -9.27 -5.54 -1.54
C ARG A 46 -9.99 -4.50 -2.39
N VAL A 47 -9.25 -3.80 -3.25
CA VAL A 47 -9.79 -2.75 -4.13
C VAL A 47 -9.92 -3.21 -5.58
N LYS A 48 -9.17 -4.22 -5.96
CA LYS A 48 -9.28 -4.90 -7.27
C LYS A 48 -9.12 -6.41 -7.11
N ASP A 49 -10.07 -7.14 -7.62
CA ASP A 49 -10.02 -8.60 -7.72
C ASP A 49 -9.36 -9.04 -9.04
N ALA A 50 -8.52 -10.07 -8.98
CA ALA A 50 -7.83 -10.63 -10.14
C ALA A 50 -8.79 -11.16 -11.22
N LEU A 51 -9.97 -11.63 -10.83
CA LEU A 51 -10.97 -12.19 -11.74
C LEU A 51 -11.85 -11.12 -12.42
N ARG A 52 -11.73 -9.87 -12.01
CA ARG A 52 -12.51 -8.76 -12.59
C ARG A 52 -11.61 -7.89 -13.46
N THR A 53 -12.20 -7.35 -14.52
CA THR A 53 -11.54 -6.32 -15.33
C THR A 53 -11.28 -5.07 -14.50
N ILE A 54 -10.17 -4.42 -14.81
CA ILE A 54 -9.82 -3.15 -14.18
C ILE A 54 -10.87 -2.09 -14.50
N ASN A 55 -11.35 -1.37 -13.47
CA ASN A 55 -12.07 -0.12 -13.63
C ASN A 55 -11.10 1.03 -13.29
N PRO A 56 -10.51 1.69 -14.30
CA PRO A 56 -9.46 2.68 -14.07
C PRO A 56 -9.92 3.85 -13.21
N LEU A 57 -11.16 4.31 -13.36
CA LEU A 57 -11.69 5.46 -12.61
C LEU A 57 -11.86 5.12 -11.13
N LYS A 58 -12.42 3.95 -10.85
CA LYS A 58 -12.60 3.49 -9.46
C LYS A 58 -11.28 3.27 -8.77
N LEU A 59 -10.35 2.62 -9.45
CA LEU A 59 -9.02 2.34 -8.90
C LEU A 59 -8.22 3.62 -8.72
N ALA A 60 -8.28 4.55 -9.68
CA ALA A 60 -7.63 5.84 -9.58
C ALA A 60 -8.14 6.65 -8.38
N TYR A 61 -9.45 6.69 -8.14
CA TYR A 61 -9.99 7.37 -6.97
C TYR A 61 -9.41 6.81 -5.67
N ILE A 62 -9.38 5.50 -5.54
CA ILE A 62 -8.89 4.84 -4.32
C ILE A 62 -7.39 5.07 -4.11
N LEU A 63 -6.59 4.97 -5.17
CA LEU A 63 -5.13 5.07 -5.09
C LEU A 63 -4.61 6.51 -5.05
N VAL A 64 -5.33 7.44 -5.65
CA VAL A 64 -4.82 8.79 -5.91
C VAL A 64 -5.45 9.85 -5.00
N HIS A 65 -6.70 9.62 -4.59
CA HIS A 65 -7.46 10.65 -3.90
C HIS A 65 -7.35 10.52 -2.37
N PRO A 66 -6.87 11.54 -1.66
CA PRO A 66 -6.68 11.47 -0.21
C PRO A 66 -7.99 11.30 0.59
N SER A 67 -9.13 11.63 -0.01
CA SER A 67 -10.44 11.47 0.63
C SER A 67 -10.78 10.02 0.92
N PHE A 68 -10.31 9.07 0.12
CA PHE A 68 -10.52 7.65 0.40
C PHE A 68 -9.87 7.27 1.73
N PHE A 69 -8.60 7.58 1.88
CA PHE A 69 -7.88 7.30 3.12
C PHE A 69 -8.51 8.01 4.32
N ARG A 70 -8.80 9.30 4.19
CA ARG A 70 -9.39 10.09 5.29
C ARG A 70 -10.76 9.60 5.72
N ARG A 71 -11.61 9.24 4.76
CA ARG A 71 -12.98 8.80 5.07
C ARG A 71 -13.08 7.35 5.49
N GLN A 72 -12.33 6.47 4.85
CA GLN A 72 -12.43 5.03 5.07
C GLN A 72 -11.34 4.50 6.01
N GLY A 73 -10.09 4.86 5.77
CA GLY A 73 -8.96 4.38 6.56
C GLY A 73 -8.98 4.90 7.99
N LEU A 74 -9.15 6.19 8.18
CA LEU A 74 -9.19 6.78 9.53
C LEU A 74 -10.43 6.34 10.29
N ARG A 75 -11.58 6.28 9.63
CA ARG A 75 -12.81 5.79 10.25
C ARG A 75 -12.67 4.35 10.74
N TRP A 76 -12.00 3.49 9.97
CA TRP A 76 -11.73 2.13 10.42
C TRP A 76 -10.90 2.14 11.70
N ILE A 77 -9.84 2.93 11.75
CA ILE A 77 -8.97 3.05 12.93
C ILE A 77 -9.78 3.51 14.14
N GLU A 78 -10.59 4.55 13.98
CA GLU A 78 -11.40 5.13 15.05
C GLU A 78 -12.51 4.21 15.56
N THR A 79 -13.01 3.32 14.73
CA THR A 79 -14.13 2.41 15.05
C THR A 79 -13.69 0.99 15.38
N CYS A 80 -12.42 0.66 15.25
CA CYS A 80 -11.92 -0.68 15.51
C CYS A 80 -11.90 -0.97 17.03
N PRO A 81 -12.68 -1.96 17.52
CA PRO A 81 -12.78 -2.22 18.96
C PRO A 81 -11.50 -2.82 19.57
N LYS A 82 -10.58 -3.26 18.74
CA LYS A 82 -9.29 -3.83 19.18
C LYS A 82 -8.20 -2.76 19.35
N ILE A 83 -8.43 -1.56 18.86
CA ILE A 83 -7.53 -0.44 19.07
C ILE A 83 -7.97 0.23 20.36
N THR A 84 -7.18 0.06 21.42
CA THR A 84 -7.46 0.65 22.73
C THR A 84 -7.22 2.16 22.72
N ASP A 85 -7.76 2.86 23.72
CA ASP A 85 -7.70 4.32 23.88
C ASP A 85 -6.29 4.90 24.10
N GLU A 86 -5.25 4.19 23.69
CA GLU A 86 -3.91 4.72 23.68
C GLU A 86 -3.82 5.88 22.68
N THR A 87 -3.29 6.98 23.12
CA THR A 87 -3.03 8.15 22.29
C THR A 87 -2.16 7.76 21.10
N PHE A 88 -2.66 7.98 19.90
CA PHE A 88 -1.87 7.85 18.70
C PHE A 88 -0.68 8.81 18.78
N SER A 89 0.48 8.33 18.35
CA SER A 89 1.68 9.15 18.24
C SER A 89 1.46 10.36 17.32
N ASP A 90 2.27 11.38 17.48
CA ASP A 90 2.31 12.53 16.58
C ASP A 90 2.33 12.07 15.12
N GLY A 91 1.47 12.66 14.30
CA GLY A 91 1.34 12.27 12.90
C GLY A 91 0.08 11.48 12.57
N TYR A 92 -0.90 11.45 13.44
CA TYR A 92 -2.23 10.89 13.12
C TYR A 92 -2.78 11.47 11.82
N GLY A 93 -3.18 10.58 10.92
CA GLY A 93 -3.65 10.95 9.59
C GLY A 93 -2.56 11.12 8.53
N TYR A 94 -1.29 10.97 8.88
CA TYR A 94 -0.18 10.89 7.92
C TYR A 94 0.09 9.43 7.55
N PRO A 95 0.48 9.16 6.29
CA PRO A 95 0.91 7.81 5.90
C PRO A 95 2.09 7.36 6.76
N LEU A 96 2.01 6.17 7.30
CA LEU A 96 3.17 5.57 7.96
C LEU A 96 4.28 5.37 6.93
N ILE A 97 5.40 5.99 7.20
CA ILE A 97 6.53 6.03 6.27
C ILE A 97 7.48 4.87 6.55
N TRP A 98 7.40 4.27 7.74
CA TRP A 98 8.31 3.23 8.16
C TRP A 98 7.67 2.34 9.25
N LEU A 99 7.80 1.06 9.05
CA LEU A 99 7.48 0.04 10.03
C LEU A 99 8.77 -0.56 10.63
N ALA A 100 9.90 -0.29 9.99
CA ALA A 100 11.19 -0.85 10.35
C ALA A 100 11.94 0.05 11.34
N ASN A 101 12.26 -0.48 12.51
CA ASN A 101 13.03 0.23 13.55
C ASN A 101 14.55 0.16 13.33
N LYS A 102 15.02 -0.56 12.32
CA LYS A 102 16.44 -0.73 12.02
C LYS A 102 16.84 0.11 10.81
N LYS A 103 17.98 0.79 10.92
CA LYS A 103 18.48 1.72 9.91
C LYS A 103 18.60 1.15 8.48
N ASN A 104 18.72 -0.15 8.33
CA ASN A 104 18.99 -0.82 7.06
C ASN A 104 17.92 -1.83 6.63
N GLU A 105 16.82 -1.92 7.34
CA GLU A 105 15.72 -2.84 7.01
C GLU A 105 14.64 -2.09 6.24
N SER A 106 14.24 -2.62 5.08
CA SER A 106 13.09 -2.10 4.35
C SER A 106 11.77 -2.52 5.02
N GLU A 107 10.69 -1.78 4.77
CA GLU A 107 9.36 -2.13 5.26
C GLU A 107 8.94 -3.53 4.79
N ARG A 108 9.34 -3.91 3.58
CA ARG A 108 9.07 -5.24 3.02
C ARG A 108 9.75 -6.36 3.79
N GLU A 109 11.02 -6.19 4.13
CA GLU A 109 11.77 -7.15 4.94
C GLU A 109 11.21 -7.26 6.35
N TRP A 110 10.85 -6.14 6.93
CA TRP A 110 10.20 -6.10 8.24
C TRP A 110 8.88 -6.89 8.22
N MET A 111 8.03 -6.67 7.22
CA MET A 111 6.75 -7.37 7.07
C MET A 111 6.95 -8.87 6.86
N LYS A 112 7.91 -9.26 6.04
CA LYS A 112 8.25 -10.68 5.82
C LYS A 112 8.71 -11.34 7.12
N ARG A 113 9.61 -10.69 7.85
CA ARG A 113 10.14 -11.20 9.12
C ARG A 113 9.06 -11.41 10.19
N HIS A 114 8.01 -10.60 10.17
CA HIS A 114 6.87 -10.72 11.10
C HIS A 114 5.74 -11.60 10.56
N GLY A 115 5.93 -12.27 9.42
CA GLY A 115 4.90 -13.13 8.82
C GLY A 115 3.67 -12.38 8.30
N LEU A 116 3.80 -11.09 8.06
CA LEU A 116 2.69 -10.22 7.62
C LEU A 116 2.55 -10.14 6.10
N LEU A 117 3.55 -10.61 5.37
CA LEU A 117 3.56 -10.61 3.91
C LEU A 117 3.58 -12.05 3.40
N PRO A 118 2.44 -12.59 2.92
CA PRO A 118 2.38 -13.93 2.35
C PRO A 118 3.27 -14.08 1.11
N ASP A 119 3.67 -15.31 0.82
CA ASP A 119 4.39 -15.61 -0.42
C ASP A 119 3.56 -15.22 -1.65
N GLY A 120 4.23 -14.67 -2.66
CA GLY A 120 3.58 -14.20 -3.88
C GLY A 120 2.88 -12.84 -3.75
N VAL A 121 2.91 -12.23 -2.58
CA VAL A 121 2.40 -10.87 -2.36
C VAL A 121 3.55 -9.88 -2.43
N PHE A 122 3.41 -8.87 -3.27
CA PHE A 122 4.34 -7.76 -3.34
C PHE A 122 3.79 -6.55 -2.59
N PHE A 123 4.59 -6.02 -1.70
CA PHE A 123 4.29 -4.79 -0.96
C PHE A 123 5.14 -3.65 -1.47
N THR A 124 4.53 -2.52 -1.75
CA THR A 124 5.23 -1.26 -1.97
C THR A 124 4.70 -0.20 -1.02
N CYS A 125 5.61 0.52 -0.37
CA CYS A 125 5.24 1.64 0.45
C CYS A 125 5.11 2.92 -0.39
N TYR A 126 4.46 3.91 0.18
CA TYR A 126 4.24 5.20 -0.44
C TYR A 126 5.53 5.86 -0.95
N LYS A 127 6.62 5.87 -0.17
CA LYS A 127 7.90 6.45 -0.59
C LYS A 127 8.51 5.75 -1.80
N GLU A 128 8.45 4.42 -1.79
CA GLU A 128 8.95 3.62 -2.91
C GLU A 128 8.13 3.88 -4.18
N ALA A 129 6.80 3.93 -4.05
CA ALA A 129 5.91 4.21 -5.17
C ALA A 129 6.02 5.64 -5.72
N VAL A 130 6.41 6.62 -4.90
CA VAL A 130 6.72 7.98 -5.38
C VAL A 130 8.04 7.99 -6.13
N LYS A 131 9.06 7.31 -5.61
CA LYS A 131 10.43 7.34 -6.13
C LYS A 131 10.61 6.56 -7.42
N ASN A 132 9.88 5.47 -7.59
CA ASN A 132 10.03 4.55 -8.71
C ASN A 132 8.81 4.62 -9.63
N ASN A 133 9.05 4.63 -10.94
CA ASN A 133 7.98 4.51 -11.92
C ASN A 133 7.46 3.05 -12.03
N ALA A 134 6.45 2.83 -12.86
CA ALA A 134 5.85 1.50 -13.01
C ALA A 134 6.84 0.42 -13.46
N GLU A 135 7.73 0.72 -14.39
CA GLU A 135 8.72 -0.24 -14.89
C GLU A 135 9.73 -0.60 -13.81
N GLU A 136 10.22 0.37 -13.06
CA GLU A 136 11.12 0.16 -11.93
C GLU A 136 10.46 -0.66 -10.81
N LEU A 137 9.18 -0.41 -10.51
CA LEU A 137 8.43 -1.21 -9.54
C LEU A 137 8.27 -2.66 -10.01
N ILE A 138 7.99 -2.89 -11.28
CA ILE A 138 7.89 -4.23 -11.87
C ILE A 138 9.23 -4.97 -11.79
N ASP A 139 10.34 -4.29 -12.03
CA ASP A 139 11.67 -4.86 -11.87
C ASP A 139 11.97 -5.24 -10.41
N ILE A 140 11.59 -4.39 -9.46
CA ILE A 140 11.72 -4.67 -8.03
C ILE A 140 10.89 -5.90 -7.63
N MET A 141 9.72 -6.10 -8.25
CA MET A 141 8.88 -7.29 -8.07
C MET A 141 9.52 -8.58 -8.63
N GLY A 142 10.55 -8.46 -9.45
CA GLY A 142 11.15 -9.59 -10.15
C GLY A 142 10.36 -10.06 -11.38
N LEU A 143 9.42 -9.25 -11.86
CA LEU A 143 8.57 -9.55 -13.03
C LEU A 143 9.02 -8.78 -14.29
N GLY A 144 10.16 -8.11 -14.24
CA GLY A 144 10.74 -7.43 -15.40
C GLY A 144 11.06 -8.41 -16.53
N LYS A 145 11.07 -7.91 -17.76
CA LYS A 145 11.46 -8.73 -18.93
C LYS A 145 12.85 -9.30 -18.69
N LYS A 146 12.96 -10.61 -18.72
CA LYS A 146 14.27 -11.27 -18.78
C LYS A 146 14.92 -10.83 -20.10
N LYS A 147 16.06 -10.16 -19.97
CA LYS A 147 16.90 -9.89 -21.12
C LYS A 147 17.47 -11.20 -21.65
#